data_04090079d14dd163021fa26206afa052
#
_entry.id   04090079d14dd163021fa26206afa052
#
_cell.length_a   1.000
_cell.length_b   1.000
_cell.length_c   1.000
_cell.angle_alpha   90.00
_cell.angle_beta   90.00
_cell.angle_gamma   90.00
#
_symmetry.space_group_name_H-M   'P 1'
#
loop_
_entity.id
_entity.type
_entity.pdbx_description
1 polymer ?
#
loop_
_entity_poly.entity_id
_entity_poly.type
_entity_poly.pdbx_seq_one_letter_code
_entity_poly.pdbx_strand_id
1 'polypeptide(L)'
;MSESKLNLFSFSGKTRILHLSWFAFFLTFFMWFNHAPLIASIREAFDLTDQQVKMLLILNVALTIPARIIIGMLVDAFGPRRVYSILLFTSSFLCFGFAFADSFERLAMMRFLMGFVGAGFVIGIRMISEWFPARQVGVAEGVYGGWGNFGSAAAALSLPTIALMFGGENGWRYAIMLTGVLALVIVALFLEEPEGHMAEVLPDGTVQMIEVT
;
A
#
# COMPACT_ATOMS: atom_id res chain seq x y z
N MET A 1 -35.48 -10.37 -8.93
CA MET A 1 -34.69 -10.09 -7.70
C MET A 1 -34.06 -8.71 -7.84
N SER A 2 -34.48 -7.77 -6.99
CA SER A 2 -33.94 -6.41 -6.98
C SER A 2 -32.45 -6.46 -6.56
N GLU A 3 -31.55 -6.26 -7.53
CA GLU A 3 -30.12 -6.21 -7.27
C GLU A 3 -29.84 -4.95 -6.44
N SER A 4 -29.40 -5.12 -5.21
CA SER A 4 -28.99 -4.02 -4.35
C SER A 4 -27.81 -3.30 -5.00
N LYS A 5 -27.99 -2.02 -5.33
CA LYS A 5 -26.90 -1.15 -5.76
C LYS A 5 -25.82 -1.17 -4.68
N LEU A 6 -24.54 -1.16 -5.09
CA LEU A 6 -23.42 -1.09 -4.17
C LEU A 6 -23.53 0.18 -3.31
N ASN A 7 -23.76 0.00 -2.01
CA ASN A 7 -23.80 1.12 -1.08
C ASN A 7 -22.40 1.44 -0.56
N LEU A 8 -21.73 2.41 -1.17
CA LEU A 8 -20.37 2.82 -0.82
C LEU A 8 -20.24 3.48 0.57
N PHE A 9 -21.35 3.84 1.22
CA PHE A 9 -21.33 4.40 2.58
C PHE A 9 -21.53 3.34 3.67
N SER A 10 -21.73 2.10 3.29
CA SER A 10 -21.81 0.99 4.25
C SER A 10 -20.42 0.59 4.73
N PHE A 11 -20.27 0.27 6.02
CA PHE A 11 -19.06 -0.30 6.63
C PHE A 11 -19.29 -1.75 7.08
N SER A 12 -20.08 -2.52 6.32
CA SER A 12 -20.37 -3.92 6.61
C SER A 12 -20.14 -4.81 5.39
N GLY A 13 -19.91 -6.11 5.63
CA GLY A 13 -19.71 -7.11 4.60
C GLY A 13 -18.63 -6.70 3.56
N LYS A 14 -18.89 -6.96 2.28
CA LYS A 14 -17.94 -6.69 1.19
C LYS A 14 -17.52 -5.23 1.07
N THR A 15 -18.37 -4.28 1.49
CA THR A 15 -18.03 -2.85 1.43
C THR A 15 -16.98 -2.48 2.49
N ARG A 16 -17.00 -3.13 3.66
CA ARG A 16 -15.93 -3.01 4.66
C ARG A 16 -14.59 -3.47 4.06
N ILE A 17 -14.58 -4.60 3.36
CA ILE A 17 -13.37 -5.11 2.68
C ILE A 17 -12.88 -4.08 1.64
N LEU A 18 -13.78 -3.49 0.84
CA LEU A 18 -13.41 -2.43 -0.09
C LEU A 18 -12.74 -1.25 0.62
N HIS A 19 -13.32 -0.79 1.74
CA HIS A 19 -12.77 0.34 2.49
C HIS A 19 -11.39 0.02 3.09
N LEU A 20 -11.20 -1.15 3.66
CA LEU A 20 -9.90 -1.58 4.16
C LEU A 20 -8.88 -1.70 3.01
N SER A 21 -9.30 -2.28 1.88
CA SER A 21 -8.42 -2.48 0.71
C SER A 21 -7.95 -1.16 0.11
N TRP A 22 -8.85 -0.19 -0.16
CA TRP A 22 -8.43 1.09 -0.72
C TRP A 22 -7.59 1.90 0.27
N PHE A 23 -7.87 1.79 1.58
CA PHE A 23 -7.08 2.48 2.59
C PHE A 23 -5.69 1.86 2.75
N ALA A 24 -5.57 0.53 2.67
CA ALA A 24 -4.28 -0.14 2.60
C ALA A 24 -3.48 0.30 1.36
N PHE A 25 -4.13 0.39 0.19
CA PHE A 25 -3.50 0.86 -1.03
C PHE A 25 -3.10 2.33 -0.94
N PHE A 26 -3.93 3.18 -0.35
CA PHE A 26 -3.60 4.56 -0.03
C PHE A 26 -2.31 4.63 0.80
N LEU A 27 -2.18 3.82 1.85
CA LEU A 27 -0.98 3.80 2.68
C LEU A 27 0.24 3.25 1.95
N THR A 28 0.08 2.26 1.06
CA THR A 28 1.21 1.81 0.23
C THR A 28 1.74 2.95 -0.63
N PHE A 29 0.88 3.73 -1.27
CA PHE A 29 1.30 4.88 -2.08
C PHE A 29 1.82 6.04 -1.22
N PHE A 30 1.22 6.26 -0.06
CA PHE A 30 1.69 7.25 0.91
C PHE A 30 3.13 6.95 1.36
N MET A 31 3.44 5.68 1.69
CA MET A 31 4.79 5.22 2.03
C MET A 31 5.74 5.21 0.83
N TRP A 32 5.25 4.74 -0.32
CA TRP A 32 6.08 4.60 -1.51
C TRP A 32 6.62 5.93 -2.00
N PHE A 33 5.82 6.99 -1.90
CA PHE A 33 6.18 8.33 -2.34
C PHE A 33 6.60 9.28 -1.21
N ASN A 34 6.70 8.83 0.05
CA ASN A 34 6.97 9.68 1.21
C ASN A 34 8.29 10.46 1.15
N HIS A 35 9.31 9.97 0.45
CA HIS A 35 10.62 10.64 0.33
C HIS A 35 10.60 11.80 -0.66
N ALA A 36 9.77 11.74 -1.70
CA ALA A 36 9.78 12.72 -2.78
C ALA A 36 9.50 14.17 -2.28
N PRO A 37 8.45 14.43 -1.49
CA PRO A 37 8.19 15.75 -0.94
C PRO A 37 9.22 16.19 0.13
N LEU A 38 9.98 15.25 0.69
CA LEU A 38 11.00 15.51 1.71
C LEU A 38 12.43 15.53 1.14
N ILE A 39 12.56 15.43 -0.18
CA ILE A 39 13.87 15.25 -0.84
C ILE A 39 14.83 16.41 -0.59
N ALA A 40 14.32 17.64 -0.44
CA ALA A 40 15.15 18.80 -0.13
C ALA A 40 15.82 18.65 1.24
N SER A 41 15.06 18.28 2.27
CA SER A 41 15.58 18.05 3.62
C SER A 41 16.54 16.85 3.68
N ILE A 42 16.24 15.78 2.93
CA ILE A 42 17.12 14.60 2.83
C ILE A 42 18.43 14.97 2.13
N ARG A 43 18.35 15.76 1.06
CA ARG A 43 19.52 16.26 0.33
C ARG A 43 20.44 17.08 1.23
N GLU A 44 19.87 17.99 1.99
CA GLU A 44 20.62 18.84 2.93
C GLU A 44 21.27 18.01 4.05
N ALA A 45 20.52 17.06 4.63
CA ALA A 45 21.01 16.23 5.73
C ALA A 45 22.21 15.33 5.36
N PHE A 46 22.35 14.96 4.08
CA PHE A 46 23.41 14.05 3.59
C PHE A 46 24.33 14.69 2.57
N ASP A 47 24.21 15.98 2.31
CA ASP A 47 24.95 16.71 1.27
C ASP A 47 24.94 15.99 -0.10
N LEU A 48 23.72 15.56 -0.52
CA LEU A 48 23.56 14.74 -1.72
C LEU A 48 23.76 15.56 -2.99
N THR A 49 24.52 14.98 -3.92
CA THR A 49 24.64 15.49 -5.29
C THR A 49 23.34 15.33 -6.07
N ASP A 50 23.16 16.09 -7.14
CA ASP A 50 22.00 15.94 -8.04
C ASP A 50 21.88 14.52 -8.62
N GLN A 51 23.01 13.86 -8.86
CA GLN A 51 23.02 12.47 -9.35
C GLN A 51 22.49 11.49 -8.29
N GLN A 52 22.89 11.66 -7.04
CA GLN A 52 22.39 10.81 -5.93
C GLN A 52 20.90 11.02 -5.69
N VAL A 53 20.42 12.26 -5.75
CA VAL A 53 18.98 12.56 -5.66
C VAL A 53 18.21 11.85 -6.79
N LYS A 54 18.65 11.97 -8.04
CA LYS A 54 18.04 11.27 -9.19
C LYS A 54 18.06 9.75 -9.00
N MET A 55 19.14 9.22 -8.46
CA MET A 55 19.28 7.78 -8.18
C MET A 55 18.24 7.31 -7.16
N LEU A 56 18.02 8.05 -6.05
CA LEU A 56 16.98 7.70 -5.08
C LEU A 56 15.59 7.65 -5.70
N LEU A 57 15.27 8.58 -6.60
CA LEU A 57 13.98 8.61 -7.30
C LEU A 57 13.81 7.41 -8.25
N ILE A 58 14.87 7.03 -8.98
CA ILE A 58 14.86 5.88 -9.90
C ILE A 58 14.77 4.56 -9.11
N LEU A 59 15.54 4.39 -8.04
CA LEU A 59 15.54 3.20 -7.22
C LEU A 59 14.16 2.89 -6.63
N ASN A 60 13.39 3.92 -6.31
CA ASN A 60 12.03 3.77 -5.79
C ASN A 60 11.09 2.99 -6.73
N VAL A 61 11.31 3.02 -8.04
CA VAL A 61 10.47 2.35 -9.03
C VAL A 61 11.15 1.14 -9.68
N ALA A 62 12.47 1.02 -9.57
CA ALA A 62 13.26 0.01 -10.29
C ALA A 62 12.82 -1.43 -9.98
N LEU A 63 12.49 -1.72 -8.72
CA LEU A 63 12.08 -3.06 -8.28
C LEU A 63 10.59 -3.35 -8.52
N THR A 64 9.78 -2.35 -8.87
CA THR A 64 8.32 -2.50 -8.91
C THR A 64 7.85 -3.52 -9.95
N ILE A 65 8.49 -3.59 -11.13
CA ILE A 65 8.09 -4.53 -12.19
C ILE A 65 8.31 -5.98 -11.74
N PRO A 66 9.53 -6.41 -11.36
CA PRO A 66 9.73 -7.77 -10.87
C PRO A 66 8.95 -8.05 -9.57
N ALA A 67 8.79 -7.06 -8.69
CA ALA A 67 8.00 -7.20 -7.48
C ALA A 67 6.54 -7.57 -7.76
N ARG A 68 5.90 -6.99 -8.79
CA ARG A 68 4.52 -7.33 -9.15
C ARG A 68 4.36 -8.78 -9.56
N ILE A 69 5.34 -9.35 -10.26
CA ILE A 69 5.32 -10.76 -10.65
C ILE A 69 5.43 -11.65 -9.41
N ILE A 70 6.42 -11.37 -8.54
CA ILE A 70 6.64 -12.14 -7.31
C ILE A 70 5.42 -12.06 -6.39
N ILE A 71 4.92 -10.86 -6.15
CA ILE A 71 3.73 -10.65 -5.29
C ILE A 71 2.49 -11.30 -5.90
N GLY A 72 2.30 -11.26 -7.22
CA GLY A 72 1.21 -11.99 -7.88
C GLY A 72 1.25 -13.49 -7.59
N MET A 73 2.41 -14.12 -7.73
CA MET A 73 2.61 -15.54 -7.39
C MET A 73 2.35 -15.83 -5.90
N LEU A 74 2.77 -14.94 -5.01
CA LEU A 74 2.51 -15.08 -3.57
C LEU A 74 1.02 -14.92 -3.24
N VAL A 75 0.32 -14.01 -3.91
CA VAL A 75 -1.14 -13.85 -3.76
C VAL A 75 -1.89 -15.10 -4.19
N ASP A 76 -1.48 -15.72 -5.30
CA ASP A 76 -2.10 -16.97 -5.76
C ASP A 76 -1.82 -18.14 -4.80
N ALA A 77 -0.65 -18.16 -4.13
CA ALA A 77 -0.27 -19.23 -3.21
C ALA A 77 -0.83 -19.06 -1.78
N PHE A 78 -0.89 -17.82 -1.27
CA PHE A 78 -1.17 -17.55 0.15
C PHE A 78 -2.41 -16.68 0.38
N GLY A 79 -3.06 -16.24 -0.68
CA GLY A 79 -4.21 -15.34 -0.64
C GLY A 79 -3.85 -13.86 -0.44
N PRO A 80 -4.73 -12.94 -0.89
CA PRO A 80 -4.43 -11.51 -0.93
C PRO A 80 -4.31 -10.89 0.47
N ARG A 81 -5.10 -11.33 1.45
CA ARG A 81 -5.09 -10.79 2.81
C ARG A 81 -3.73 -10.98 3.50
N ARG A 82 -3.21 -12.21 3.51
CA ARG A 82 -1.92 -12.53 4.15
C ARG A 82 -0.78 -11.78 3.47
N VAL A 83 -0.77 -11.79 2.14
CA VAL A 83 0.28 -11.12 1.37
C VAL A 83 0.26 -9.61 1.56
N TYR A 84 -0.94 -8.99 1.65
CA TYR A 84 -1.06 -7.56 1.92
C TYR A 84 -0.56 -7.19 3.32
N SER A 85 -0.95 -7.98 4.33
CA SER A 85 -0.48 -7.77 5.71
C SER A 85 1.05 -7.88 5.80
N ILE A 86 1.66 -8.88 5.16
CA ILE A 86 3.11 -9.04 5.13
C ILE A 86 3.79 -7.88 4.38
N LEU A 87 3.20 -7.45 3.25
CA LEU A 87 3.73 -6.32 2.48
C LEU A 87 3.74 -5.04 3.31
N LEU A 88 2.63 -4.70 3.95
CA LEU A 88 2.51 -3.49 4.78
C LEU A 88 3.44 -3.56 6.01
N PHE A 89 3.49 -4.72 6.66
CA PHE A 89 4.36 -4.95 7.82
C PHE A 89 5.83 -4.77 7.45
N THR A 90 6.31 -5.45 6.41
CA THR A 90 7.69 -5.29 5.93
C THR A 90 7.99 -3.87 5.48
N SER A 91 7.06 -3.23 4.79
CA SER A 91 7.21 -1.84 4.31
C SER A 91 7.33 -0.84 5.46
N SER A 92 6.63 -1.08 6.57
CA SER A 92 6.78 -0.29 7.79
C SER A 92 8.22 -0.32 8.31
N PHE A 93 8.84 -1.50 8.41
CA PHE A 93 10.24 -1.62 8.82
C PHE A 93 11.21 -0.95 7.83
N LEU A 94 10.91 -0.99 6.52
CA LEU A 94 11.70 -0.27 5.53
C LEU A 94 11.61 1.26 5.71
N CYS A 95 10.44 1.78 6.12
CA CYS A 95 10.31 3.21 6.49
C CYS A 95 11.19 3.56 7.69
N PHE A 96 11.21 2.73 8.74
CA PHE A 96 12.11 2.93 9.87
C PHE A 96 13.58 2.81 9.44
N GLY A 97 13.94 1.78 8.66
CA GLY A 97 15.28 1.60 8.13
C GLY A 97 15.76 2.81 7.31
N PHE A 98 14.89 3.40 6.49
CA PHE A 98 15.18 4.62 5.75
C PHE A 98 15.36 5.84 6.68
N ALA A 99 14.48 5.98 7.67
CA ALA A 99 14.54 7.08 8.63
C ALA A 99 15.81 7.03 9.51
N PHE A 100 16.32 5.84 9.84
CA PHE A 100 17.54 5.64 10.60
C PHE A 100 18.81 5.53 9.74
N ALA A 101 18.70 5.71 8.42
CA ALA A 101 19.88 5.68 7.56
C ALA A 101 20.88 6.80 7.96
N ASP A 102 22.16 6.46 7.89
CA ASP A 102 23.31 7.31 8.23
C ASP A 102 24.24 7.54 7.03
N SER A 103 23.94 6.90 5.89
CA SER A 103 24.70 7.03 4.66
C SER A 103 23.80 6.97 3.42
N PHE A 104 24.31 7.47 2.29
CA PHE A 104 23.63 7.42 1.00
C PHE A 104 23.33 5.97 0.58
N GLU A 105 24.27 5.04 0.80
CA GLU A 105 24.14 3.64 0.43
C GLU A 105 22.97 2.98 1.15
N ARG A 106 22.79 3.29 2.46
CA ARG A 106 21.65 2.79 3.22
C ARG A 106 20.33 3.41 2.75
N LEU A 107 20.31 4.72 2.48
CA LEU A 107 19.14 5.37 1.86
C LEU A 107 18.76 4.69 0.53
N ALA A 108 19.75 4.49 -0.35
CA ALA A 108 19.56 3.87 -1.66
C ALA A 108 19.06 2.43 -1.54
N MET A 109 19.62 1.63 -0.64
CA MET A 109 19.20 0.27 -0.39
C MET A 109 17.75 0.21 0.12
N MET A 110 17.39 1.03 1.10
CA MET A 110 16.02 1.06 1.62
C MET A 110 15.03 1.52 0.55
N ARG A 111 15.38 2.51 -0.29
CA ARG A 111 14.56 2.95 -1.43
C ARG A 111 14.36 1.87 -2.47
N PHE A 112 15.41 1.13 -2.80
CA PHE A 112 15.30 0.01 -3.73
C PHE A 112 14.32 -1.05 -3.20
N LEU A 113 14.48 -1.46 -1.93
CA LEU A 113 13.58 -2.43 -1.30
C LEU A 113 12.13 -1.91 -1.18
N MET A 114 11.94 -0.61 -0.97
CA MET A 114 10.61 0.01 -1.00
C MET A 114 9.89 -0.13 -2.35
N GLY A 115 10.59 -0.46 -3.43
CA GLY A 115 9.98 -0.79 -4.71
C GLY A 115 8.96 -1.95 -4.66
N PHE A 116 9.08 -2.87 -3.68
CA PHE A 116 8.06 -3.90 -3.43
C PHE A 116 6.70 -3.33 -3.05
N VAL A 117 6.66 -2.18 -2.38
CA VAL A 117 5.40 -1.53 -1.95
C VAL A 117 4.49 -1.19 -3.13
N GLY A 118 5.09 -0.85 -4.28
CA GLY A 118 4.36 -0.58 -5.52
C GLY A 118 3.58 -1.79 -6.07
N ALA A 119 3.84 -2.99 -5.56
CA ALA A 119 3.08 -4.19 -5.90
C ALA A 119 1.75 -4.32 -5.12
N GLY A 120 1.48 -3.48 -4.12
CA GLY A 120 0.21 -3.46 -3.38
C GLY A 120 -1.02 -3.34 -4.28
N PHE A 121 -0.89 -2.67 -5.42
CA PHE A 121 -1.95 -2.56 -6.43
C PHE A 121 -2.48 -3.94 -6.89
N VAL A 122 -1.58 -4.88 -7.18
CA VAL A 122 -1.96 -6.22 -7.67
C VAL A 122 -2.74 -7.00 -6.62
N ILE A 123 -2.35 -6.87 -5.35
CA ILE A 123 -2.99 -7.56 -4.22
C ILE A 123 -4.45 -7.12 -4.08
N GLY A 124 -4.70 -5.82 -4.10
CA GLY A 124 -6.05 -5.31 -3.90
C GLY A 124 -6.98 -5.55 -5.09
N ILE A 125 -6.46 -5.53 -6.33
CA ILE A 125 -7.24 -5.94 -7.51
C ILE A 125 -7.73 -7.38 -7.34
N ARG A 126 -6.86 -8.30 -6.91
CA ARG A 126 -7.23 -9.69 -6.63
C ARG A 126 -8.27 -9.79 -5.51
N MET A 127 -8.06 -9.08 -4.39
CA MET A 127 -9.00 -9.06 -3.27
C MET A 127 -10.39 -8.57 -3.70
N ILE A 128 -10.47 -7.50 -4.50
CA ILE A 128 -11.75 -6.98 -4.97
C ILE A 128 -12.43 -7.96 -5.91
N SER A 129 -11.70 -8.61 -6.80
CA SER A 129 -12.27 -9.60 -7.72
C SER A 129 -12.84 -10.83 -7.01
N GLU A 130 -12.35 -11.18 -5.82
CA GLU A 130 -12.86 -12.27 -4.99
C GLU A 130 -14.15 -11.89 -4.23
N TRP A 131 -14.27 -10.62 -3.83
CA TRP A 131 -15.39 -10.18 -2.99
C TRP A 131 -16.56 -9.55 -3.76
N PHE A 132 -16.34 -9.13 -5.00
CA PHE A 132 -17.33 -8.40 -5.77
C PHE A 132 -17.76 -9.17 -7.02
N PRO A 133 -19.08 -9.30 -7.30
CA PRO A 133 -19.57 -9.88 -8.53
C PRO A 133 -19.16 -9.03 -9.74
N ALA A 134 -19.02 -9.65 -10.91
CA ALA A 134 -18.55 -9.02 -12.15
C ALA A 134 -19.19 -7.66 -12.48
N ARG A 135 -20.50 -7.48 -12.18
CA ARG A 135 -21.21 -6.22 -12.41
C ARG A 135 -20.78 -5.06 -11.50
N GLN A 136 -20.20 -5.35 -10.34
CA GLN A 136 -19.80 -4.36 -9.34
C GLN A 136 -18.28 -4.18 -9.27
N VAL A 137 -17.51 -5.12 -9.81
CA VAL A 137 -16.03 -5.11 -9.78
C VAL A 137 -15.49 -3.79 -10.35
N GLY A 138 -15.96 -3.33 -11.49
CA GLY A 138 -15.44 -2.09 -12.10
C GLY A 138 -15.62 -0.86 -11.22
N VAL A 139 -16.76 -0.73 -10.51
CA VAL A 139 -16.98 0.36 -9.55
C VAL A 139 -16.07 0.19 -8.34
N ALA A 140 -15.96 -1.01 -7.80
CA ALA A 140 -15.12 -1.30 -6.64
C ALA A 140 -13.63 -1.06 -6.95
N GLU A 141 -13.14 -1.50 -8.11
CA GLU A 141 -11.76 -1.22 -8.58
C GLU A 141 -11.53 0.27 -8.83
N GLY A 142 -12.52 0.99 -9.36
CA GLY A 142 -12.44 2.44 -9.53
C GLY A 142 -12.28 3.17 -8.19
N VAL A 143 -13.05 2.77 -7.17
CA VAL A 143 -12.91 3.30 -5.79
C VAL A 143 -11.54 2.93 -5.21
N TYR A 144 -11.16 1.67 -5.31
CA TYR A 144 -9.87 1.16 -4.83
C TYR A 144 -8.71 1.91 -5.48
N GLY A 145 -8.66 1.96 -6.81
CA GLY A 145 -7.60 2.60 -7.57
C GLY A 145 -7.55 4.11 -7.36
N GLY A 146 -8.70 4.77 -7.40
CA GLY A 146 -8.79 6.22 -7.24
C GLY A 146 -8.32 6.68 -5.86
N TRP A 147 -8.91 6.16 -4.79
CA TRP A 147 -8.53 6.51 -3.42
C TRP A 147 -7.11 6.02 -3.06
N GLY A 148 -6.71 4.84 -3.55
CA GLY A 148 -5.36 4.34 -3.30
C GLY A 148 -4.29 5.25 -3.90
N ASN A 149 -4.41 5.62 -5.18
CA ASN A 149 -3.46 6.53 -5.83
C ASN A 149 -3.42 7.92 -5.18
N PHE A 150 -4.51 8.39 -4.57
CA PHE A 150 -4.53 9.64 -3.82
C PHE A 150 -3.52 9.65 -2.66
N GLY A 151 -3.05 8.49 -2.18
CA GLY A 151 -2.01 8.37 -1.16
C GLY A 151 -0.73 9.15 -1.51
N SER A 152 -0.31 9.15 -2.78
CA SER A 152 0.87 9.91 -3.22
C SER A 152 0.66 11.43 -3.14
N ALA A 153 -0.52 11.91 -3.52
CA ALA A 153 -0.89 13.32 -3.41
C ALA A 153 -1.00 13.74 -1.93
N ALA A 154 -1.60 12.88 -1.10
CA ALA A 154 -1.68 13.12 0.34
C ALA A 154 -0.29 13.21 0.98
N ALA A 155 0.67 12.36 0.58
CA ALA A 155 2.05 12.44 1.02
C ALA A 155 2.69 13.79 0.62
N ALA A 156 2.51 14.21 -0.63
CA ALA A 156 3.05 15.47 -1.12
C ALA A 156 2.49 16.69 -0.38
N LEU A 157 1.20 16.66 -0.02
CA LEU A 157 0.53 17.78 0.67
C LEU A 157 0.82 17.82 2.18
N SER A 158 0.96 16.65 2.83
CA SER A 158 1.00 16.58 4.29
C SER A 158 2.41 16.44 4.86
N LEU A 159 3.28 15.61 4.26
CA LEU A 159 4.56 15.27 4.86
C LEU A 159 5.52 16.45 5.06
N PRO A 160 5.62 17.44 4.15
CA PRO A 160 6.44 18.61 4.41
C PRO A 160 5.98 19.39 5.65
N THR A 161 4.66 19.60 5.78
CA THR A 161 4.08 20.28 6.96
C THR A 161 4.33 19.47 8.23
N ILE A 162 4.13 18.14 8.19
CA ILE A 162 4.41 17.26 9.32
C ILE A 162 5.88 17.31 9.72
N ALA A 163 6.80 17.28 8.74
CA ALA A 163 8.22 17.41 9.01
C ALA A 163 8.58 18.73 9.69
N LEU A 164 7.97 19.83 9.23
CA LEU A 164 8.16 21.16 9.88
C LEU A 164 7.58 21.19 11.30
N MET A 165 6.45 20.52 11.55
CA MET A 165 5.86 20.44 12.91
C MET A 165 6.76 19.70 13.90
N PHE A 166 7.43 18.63 13.46
CA PHE A 166 8.43 17.95 14.29
C PHE A 166 9.69 18.80 14.49
N GLY A 167 9.99 19.69 13.54
CA GLY A 167 11.07 20.65 13.61
C GLY A 167 12.47 20.05 13.55
N GLY A 168 13.48 20.95 13.44
CA GLY A 168 14.89 20.60 13.42
C GLY A 168 15.33 19.80 12.19
N GLU A 169 16.59 19.41 12.19
CA GLU A 169 17.23 18.67 11.08
C GLU A 169 16.64 17.26 10.85
N ASN A 170 15.99 16.69 11.88
CA ASN A 170 15.43 15.34 11.86
C ASN A 170 13.93 15.29 11.56
N GLY A 171 13.26 16.41 11.30
CA GLY A 171 11.81 16.45 11.06
C GLY A 171 11.36 15.50 9.94
N TRP A 172 12.12 15.41 8.86
CA TRP A 172 11.85 14.48 7.76
C TRP A 172 11.90 13.00 8.17
N ARG A 173 12.79 12.65 9.13
CA ARG A 173 12.90 11.27 9.65
C ARG A 173 11.64 10.87 10.40
N TYR A 174 11.14 11.76 11.28
CA TYR A 174 9.91 11.53 12.03
C TYR A 174 8.68 11.46 11.13
N ALA A 175 8.61 12.30 10.09
CA ALA A 175 7.55 12.24 9.10
C ALA A 175 7.53 10.89 8.36
N ILE A 176 8.68 10.36 7.97
CA ILE A 176 8.78 9.03 7.35
C ILE A 176 8.42 7.91 8.33
N MET A 177 8.91 7.95 9.58
CA MET A 177 8.54 6.96 10.60
C MET A 177 7.04 6.94 10.84
N LEU A 178 6.37 8.08 10.88
CA LEU A 178 4.92 8.17 11.01
C LEU A 178 4.20 7.38 9.93
N THR A 179 4.67 7.41 8.68
CA THR A 179 4.06 6.62 7.59
C THR A 179 4.15 5.12 7.85
N GLY A 180 5.26 4.66 8.42
CA GLY A 180 5.45 3.26 8.83
C GLY A 180 4.52 2.87 9.99
N VAL A 181 4.36 3.74 10.99
CA VAL A 181 3.42 3.49 12.11
C VAL A 181 1.99 3.35 11.62
N LEU A 182 1.55 4.25 10.71
CA LEU A 182 0.20 4.19 10.13
C LEU A 182 -0.04 2.87 9.39
N ALA A 183 0.97 2.33 8.71
CA ALA A 183 0.87 1.04 8.04
C ALA A 183 0.65 -0.11 9.04
N LEU A 184 1.32 -0.12 10.20
CA LEU A 184 1.13 -1.14 11.24
C LEU A 184 -0.28 -1.15 11.81
N VAL A 185 -0.92 0.01 11.93
CA VAL A 185 -2.32 0.10 12.38
C VAL A 185 -3.24 -0.65 11.40
N ILE A 186 -3.03 -0.46 10.10
CA ILE A 186 -3.83 -1.16 9.08
C ILE A 186 -3.54 -2.66 9.06
N VAL A 187 -2.30 -3.08 9.28
CA VAL A 187 -1.98 -4.52 9.42
C VAL A 187 -2.82 -5.15 10.53
N ALA A 188 -2.92 -4.50 11.70
CA ALA A 188 -3.73 -4.99 12.80
C ALA A 188 -5.21 -5.16 12.39
N LEU A 189 -5.79 -4.17 11.68
CA LEU A 189 -7.17 -4.24 11.20
C LEU A 189 -7.38 -5.37 10.17
N PHE A 190 -6.41 -5.61 9.27
CA PHE A 190 -6.49 -6.71 8.31
C PHE A 190 -6.41 -8.09 8.98
N LEU A 191 -5.68 -8.22 10.08
CA LEU A 191 -5.58 -9.49 10.80
C LEU A 191 -6.89 -9.89 11.50
N GLU A 192 -7.77 -8.93 11.81
CA GLU A 192 -9.07 -9.16 12.41
C GLU A 192 -10.16 -9.57 11.40
N GLU A 193 -9.91 -9.39 10.09
CA GLU A 193 -10.89 -9.75 9.05
C GLU A 193 -10.92 -11.26 8.79
N PRO A 194 -12.10 -11.86 8.50
CA PRO A 194 -12.19 -13.25 8.11
C PRO A 194 -11.43 -13.52 6.79
N GLU A 195 -10.92 -14.72 6.63
CA GLU A 195 -10.29 -15.15 5.39
C GLU A 195 -11.31 -15.12 4.24
N GLY A 196 -10.83 -14.86 3.02
CA GLY A 196 -11.67 -14.54 1.87
C GLY A 196 -12.65 -15.66 1.52
N HIS A 197 -13.76 -15.29 0.90
CA HIS A 197 -14.72 -16.23 0.36
C HIS A 197 -14.31 -16.53 -1.08
N MET A 198 -14.09 -17.81 -1.42
CA MET A 198 -13.99 -18.22 -2.81
C MET A 198 -15.40 -18.40 -3.40
N ALA A 199 -15.61 -17.87 -4.59
CA ALA A 199 -16.79 -18.16 -5.37
C ALA A 199 -16.63 -19.55 -6.00
N GLU A 200 -17.31 -20.57 -5.47
CA GLU A 200 -17.41 -21.87 -6.10
C GLU A 200 -18.59 -21.87 -7.07
N VAL A 201 -18.31 -22.23 -8.33
CA VAL A 201 -19.36 -22.44 -9.32
C VAL A 201 -19.84 -23.87 -9.18
N LEU A 202 -21.05 -24.06 -8.67
CA LEU A 202 -21.67 -25.35 -8.53
C LEU A 202 -22.01 -25.96 -9.92
N PRO A 203 -22.19 -27.30 -10.03
CA PRO A 203 -22.49 -27.94 -11.30
C PRO A 203 -23.77 -27.46 -12.01
N ASP A 204 -24.67 -26.82 -11.28
CA ASP A 204 -25.91 -26.20 -11.81
C ASP A 204 -25.69 -24.75 -12.32
N GLY A 205 -24.44 -24.26 -12.29
CA GLY A 205 -24.09 -22.88 -12.70
C GLY A 205 -24.36 -21.81 -11.65
N THR A 206 -24.82 -22.17 -10.46
CA THR A 206 -24.97 -21.22 -9.35
C THR A 206 -23.62 -20.97 -8.69
N VAL A 207 -23.40 -19.72 -8.23
CA VAL A 207 -22.19 -19.31 -7.53
C VAL A 207 -22.47 -19.30 -6.04
N GLN A 208 -21.80 -20.16 -5.30
CA GLN A 208 -21.84 -20.19 -3.83
C GLN A 208 -20.54 -19.61 -3.28
N MET A 209 -20.65 -18.73 -2.29
CA MET A 209 -19.48 -18.19 -1.58
C MET A 209 -19.14 -19.15 -0.45
N ILE A 210 -17.98 -19.79 -0.52
CA ILE A 210 -17.45 -20.65 0.54
C ILE A 210 -16.36 -19.92 1.31
N GLU A 211 -16.40 -20.06 2.65
CA GLU A 211 -15.29 -19.60 3.50
C GLU A 211 -14.07 -20.49 3.24
N VAL A 212 -12.96 -19.87 2.89
CA VAL A 212 -11.68 -20.56 2.80
C VAL A 212 -11.04 -20.52 4.18
N THR A 213 -11.04 -21.66 4.85
CA THR A 213 -10.34 -21.88 6.13
C THR A 213 -8.81 -21.91 5.95
#